data_858757042b7871019af3f6ac05bc8649
#
_entry.id   858757042b7871019af3f6ac05bc8649
#
_cell.length_a   1.000
_cell.length_b   1.000
_cell.length_c   1.000
_cell.angle_alpha   90.00
_cell.angle_beta   90.00
_cell.angle_gamma   90.00
#
_symmetry.space_group_name_H-M   'P 1'
#
loop_
_entity.id
_entity.type
_entity.pdbx_description
1 polymer ?
#
loop_
_entity_poly.entity_id
_entity_poly.type
_entity_poly.pdbx_seq_one_letter_code
_entity_poly.pdbx_strand_id
1 'polypeptide(L)'
;MYNILSVRSWAIMKRSFLFILYITLSYIHAEIDTLWTRDYSIDDSCFAGTGDYDIVKLNSENFILLADFICDDGDSLSMVLGLLKIDILGNVIWSHRIDSTGVAYNSVNIEYTSDGGFIIGAKYIKNSVSRFCIIKTDSTGEQDWQSTFLWGSANELTSIGTAIDGGYTLTGYSYQSGNITGKFVKIDSLGNEMWEKDFSGVVTSQEETLSGSFILGLTLPSRVVMINEFGDSLWTRQYFDIGYPAFHMITIDDHGGYILVGNSDLPDGYGNNDIVILKIDSLGNDEWHMNYGTVQNDYGYSIINTVTEGYAIAGVLNNKAYVLLIDSLGNEEWSSTMANSNSFMYDIVESGVNKYITIGRNESLVPNAVSVWSIFSSCIGDLDNDGYITPEDVSVLMYSIMNGEDFMDNADMNYDTSMDIIDLLMLIDIENSNIDETCH
;
A
#
# COMPACT_ATOMS: atom_id res chain seq x y z
N MET A 1 41.47 21.73 -53.54
CA MET A 1 40.89 22.47 -52.41
C MET A 1 39.40 22.08 -52.22
N TYR A 2 39.12 20.78 -52.27
CA TYR A 2 37.81 20.17 -52.08
C TYR A 2 37.96 18.88 -51.29
N ASN A 3 38.12 18.90 -49.98
CA ASN A 3 38.03 17.69 -49.14
C ASN A 3 38.13 17.95 -47.62
N ILE A 4 37.88 19.15 -47.14
CA ILE A 4 37.92 19.45 -45.68
C ILE A 4 36.54 19.82 -45.11
N LEU A 5 35.54 20.13 -45.94
CA LEU A 5 34.20 20.52 -45.49
C LEU A 5 33.25 19.29 -45.29
N SER A 6 33.54 18.14 -45.90
CA SER A 6 32.68 16.95 -45.75
C SER A 6 32.89 16.19 -44.44
N VAL A 7 34.09 16.24 -43.87
CA VAL A 7 34.44 15.49 -42.65
C VAL A 7 33.97 16.22 -41.38
N ARG A 8 33.87 17.57 -41.43
CA ARG A 8 33.35 18.35 -40.27
C ARG A 8 31.84 18.30 -40.15
N SER A 9 31.11 18.24 -41.24
CA SER A 9 29.67 18.11 -41.21
C SER A 9 29.20 16.73 -40.70
N TRP A 10 29.94 15.66 -41.02
CA TRP A 10 29.68 14.31 -40.52
C TRP A 10 29.93 14.17 -39.00
N ALA A 11 31.02 14.81 -38.52
CA ALA A 11 31.32 14.77 -37.08
C ALA A 11 30.37 15.61 -36.23
N ILE A 12 29.77 16.67 -36.78
CA ILE A 12 28.77 17.49 -36.10
C ILE A 12 27.41 16.76 -36.11
N MET A 13 27.05 16.12 -37.21
CA MET A 13 25.81 15.29 -37.23
C MET A 13 25.90 14.09 -36.30
N LYS A 14 27.01 13.36 -36.26
CA LYS A 14 27.19 12.25 -35.27
C LYS A 14 27.12 12.73 -33.80
N ARG A 15 27.69 13.90 -33.51
CA ARG A 15 27.61 14.46 -32.14
C ARG A 15 26.21 14.97 -31.78
N SER A 16 25.47 15.52 -32.74
CA SER A 16 24.10 15.93 -32.51
C SER A 16 23.14 14.73 -32.38
N PHE A 17 23.35 13.67 -33.14
CA PHE A 17 22.58 12.43 -33.05
C PHE A 17 22.85 11.68 -31.72
N LEU A 18 24.12 11.62 -31.29
CA LEU A 18 24.49 11.05 -29.99
C LEU A 18 23.97 11.91 -28.82
N PHE A 19 23.85 13.22 -28.98
CA PHE A 19 23.33 14.11 -27.93
C PHE A 19 21.79 14.06 -27.85
N ILE A 20 21.11 13.86 -28.96
CA ILE A 20 19.64 13.65 -29.00
C ILE A 20 19.33 12.25 -28.46
N LEU A 21 20.09 11.23 -28.83
CA LEU A 21 19.95 9.85 -28.29
C LEU A 21 20.21 9.82 -26.76
N TYR A 22 21.19 10.61 -26.27
CA TYR A 22 21.48 10.66 -24.81
C TYR A 22 20.43 11.45 -24.02
N ILE A 23 19.66 12.34 -24.65
CA ILE A 23 18.54 13.06 -24.01
C ILE A 23 17.25 12.21 -24.03
N THR A 24 17.07 11.35 -25.02
CA THR A 24 15.90 10.45 -25.09
C THR A 24 16.05 9.20 -24.21
N LEU A 25 17.27 8.73 -23.94
CA LEU A 25 17.56 7.62 -23.03
C LEU A 25 17.43 7.96 -21.53
N SER A 26 17.18 9.21 -21.16
CA SER A 26 17.03 9.63 -19.76
C SER A 26 15.58 9.74 -19.27
N TYR A 27 14.59 9.30 -20.03
CA TYR A 27 13.18 9.34 -19.66
C TYR A 27 12.43 8.12 -20.19
N ILE A 28 12.83 6.92 -19.78
CA ILE A 28 11.89 5.81 -19.75
C ILE A 28 11.12 6.00 -18.45
N HIS A 29 9.98 6.66 -18.52
CA HIS A 29 9.01 6.69 -17.43
C HIS A 29 8.02 5.57 -17.69
N ALA A 30 7.92 4.64 -16.76
CA ALA A 30 6.77 3.75 -16.73
C ALA A 30 5.51 4.62 -16.63
N GLU A 31 4.62 4.53 -17.58
CA GLU A 31 3.32 5.18 -17.50
C GLU A 31 2.38 4.31 -16.67
N ILE A 32 1.64 4.93 -15.77
CA ILE A 32 0.63 4.21 -14.99
C ILE A 32 -0.65 4.24 -15.79
N ASP A 33 -1.07 3.06 -16.22
CA ASP A 33 -2.43 2.86 -16.66
C ASP A 33 -3.32 2.44 -15.49
N THR A 34 -4.33 3.27 -15.22
CA THR A 34 -5.42 2.86 -14.35
C THR A 34 -6.32 1.93 -15.15
N LEU A 35 -6.20 0.63 -14.92
CA LEU A 35 -7.04 -0.37 -15.59
C LEU A 35 -8.52 -0.10 -15.34
N TRP A 36 -8.87 0.25 -14.11
CA TRP A 36 -10.21 0.69 -13.74
C TRP A 36 -10.21 1.43 -12.39
N THR A 37 -11.19 2.31 -12.21
CA THR A 37 -11.52 2.92 -10.93
C THR A 37 -12.98 2.66 -10.62
N ARG A 38 -13.31 2.31 -9.40
CA ARG A 38 -14.68 2.10 -8.93
C ARG A 38 -14.90 2.72 -7.58
N ASP A 39 -16.08 3.28 -7.41
CA ASP A 39 -16.57 3.80 -6.14
C ASP A 39 -17.63 2.85 -5.58
N TYR A 40 -17.53 2.56 -4.28
CA TYR A 40 -18.39 1.59 -3.62
C TYR A 40 -19.20 2.25 -2.51
N SER A 41 -20.42 1.78 -2.37
CA SER A 41 -21.28 1.99 -1.21
C SER A 41 -21.89 0.66 -0.78
N ILE A 42 -22.25 0.55 0.48
CA ILE A 42 -22.90 -0.66 1.01
C ILE A 42 -24.38 -0.70 0.67
N ASP A 43 -25.01 0.47 0.53
CA ASP A 43 -26.35 0.70 0.00
C ASP A 43 -26.51 2.16 -0.46
N ASP A 44 -27.66 2.50 -1.09
CA ASP A 44 -27.93 3.83 -1.68
C ASP A 44 -28.04 4.96 -0.65
N SER A 45 -28.24 4.66 0.64
CA SER A 45 -28.35 5.64 1.73
C SER A 45 -27.04 5.91 2.44
N CYS A 46 -25.94 5.23 2.04
CA CYS A 46 -24.67 5.26 2.72
C CYS A 46 -23.60 6.00 1.87
N PHE A 47 -22.68 6.65 2.55
CA PHE A 47 -21.48 7.26 1.97
C PHE A 47 -20.25 6.92 2.82
N ALA A 48 -19.06 7.08 2.26
CA ALA A 48 -17.80 6.75 2.93
C ALA A 48 -17.67 7.45 4.28
N GLY A 49 -17.25 6.71 5.27
CA GLY A 49 -16.96 7.19 6.63
C GLY A 49 -15.59 7.84 6.75
N THR A 50 -15.02 7.82 7.94
CA THR A 50 -13.76 8.51 8.27
C THR A 50 -12.69 7.59 8.87
N GLY A 51 -12.94 6.28 8.92
CA GLY A 51 -11.96 5.28 9.37
C GLY A 51 -10.90 5.01 8.32
N ASP A 52 -10.01 4.11 8.64
CA ASP A 52 -9.06 3.55 7.70
C ASP A 52 -9.75 2.46 6.89
N TYR A 53 -9.33 2.30 5.63
CA TYR A 53 -9.87 1.29 4.73
C TYR A 53 -8.77 0.28 4.43
N ASP A 54 -9.17 -0.97 4.23
CA ASP A 54 -8.23 -2.06 4.09
C ASP A 54 -8.68 -3.05 3.03
N ILE A 55 -7.73 -3.73 2.39
CA ILE A 55 -7.97 -4.69 1.32
C ILE A 55 -7.14 -5.96 1.54
N VAL A 56 -7.80 -7.11 1.44
CA VAL A 56 -7.15 -8.42 1.53
C VAL A 56 -7.30 -9.19 0.23
N LYS A 57 -6.19 -9.67 -0.31
CA LYS A 57 -6.17 -10.57 -1.46
C LYS A 57 -6.47 -12.00 -0.99
N LEU A 58 -7.56 -12.59 -1.51
CA LEU A 58 -7.90 -14.00 -1.24
C LEU A 58 -7.18 -14.96 -2.19
N ASN A 59 -7.10 -14.58 -3.44
CA ASN A 59 -6.44 -15.31 -4.53
C ASN A 59 -6.22 -14.36 -5.71
N SER A 60 -5.74 -14.85 -6.85
CA SER A 60 -5.51 -14.02 -8.05
C SER A 60 -6.75 -13.33 -8.62
N GLU A 61 -7.96 -13.74 -8.22
CA GLU A 61 -9.20 -13.25 -8.84
C GLU A 61 -10.11 -12.50 -7.86
N ASN A 62 -9.92 -12.63 -6.54
CA ASN A 62 -10.88 -12.14 -5.55
C ASN A 62 -10.21 -11.41 -4.40
N PHE A 63 -10.85 -10.33 -3.96
CA PHE A 63 -10.40 -9.43 -2.89
C PHE A 63 -11.53 -9.15 -1.92
N ILE A 64 -11.18 -8.86 -0.68
CA ILE A 64 -12.10 -8.37 0.35
C ILE A 64 -11.73 -6.92 0.68
N LEU A 65 -12.71 -6.06 0.70
CA LEU A 65 -12.62 -4.66 1.10
C LEU A 65 -13.27 -4.49 2.45
N LEU A 66 -12.61 -3.78 3.35
CA LEU A 66 -13.18 -3.28 4.60
C LEU A 66 -13.23 -1.75 4.54
N ALA A 67 -14.39 -1.18 4.84
CA ALA A 67 -14.55 0.26 5.01
C ALA A 67 -15.65 0.56 6.03
N ASP A 68 -15.63 1.74 6.63
CA ASP A 68 -16.76 2.25 7.37
C ASP A 68 -17.62 3.17 6.50
N PHE A 69 -18.92 3.17 6.78
CA PHE A 69 -19.91 3.97 6.08
C PHE A 69 -20.78 4.75 7.06
N ILE A 70 -21.19 5.92 6.63
CA ILE A 70 -22.21 6.72 7.31
C ILE A 70 -23.50 6.55 6.53
N CYS A 71 -24.50 5.94 7.16
CA CYS A 71 -25.78 5.61 6.54
C CYS A 71 -26.90 6.44 7.14
N ASP A 72 -27.81 6.94 6.27
CA ASP A 72 -29.04 7.61 6.67
C ASP A 72 -30.17 6.57 6.77
N ASP A 73 -30.48 6.15 7.97
CA ASP A 73 -31.55 5.19 8.25
C ASP A 73 -32.94 5.89 8.39
N GLY A 74 -33.04 7.16 7.99
CA GLY A 74 -34.25 7.97 7.96
C GLY A 74 -34.54 8.72 9.27
N ASP A 75 -34.23 8.17 10.42
CA ASP A 75 -34.39 8.79 11.75
C ASP A 75 -33.06 9.29 12.34
N SER A 76 -31.91 8.74 11.89
CA SER A 76 -30.57 9.09 12.38
C SER A 76 -29.49 8.62 11.43
N LEU A 77 -28.33 9.28 11.51
CA LEU A 77 -27.11 8.78 10.88
C LEU A 77 -26.49 7.67 11.75
N SER A 78 -26.14 6.56 11.13
CA SER A 78 -25.42 5.45 11.74
C SER A 78 -24.05 5.26 11.08
N MET A 79 -23.03 4.92 11.88
CA MET A 79 -21.71 4.54 11.38
C MET A 79 -21.60 3.02 11.45
N VAL A 80 -21.40 2.39 10.32
CA VAL A 80 -21.41 0.94 10.14
C VAL A 80 -20.15 0.46 9.42
N LEU A 81 -19.80 -0.81 9.57
CA LEU A 81 -18.76 -1.42 8.74
C LEU A 81 -19.40 -2.06 7.51
N GLY A 82 -18.73 -1.89 6.37
CA GLY A 82 -19.02 -2.60 5.13
C GLY A 82 -17.90 -3.57 4.81
N LEU A 83 -18.29 -4.81 4.57
CA LEU A 83 -17.41 -5.86 4.07
C LEU A 83 -17.87 -6.23 2.67
N LEU A 84 -17.01 -6.07 1.67
CA LEU A 84 -17.36 -6.32 0.27
C LEU A 84 -16.36 -7.31 -0.32
N LYS A 85 -16.87 -8.33 -1.02
CA LYS A 85 -16.04 -9.17 -1.88
C LYS A 85 -16.17 -8.70 -3.31
N ILE A 86 -15.02 -8.46 -3.96
CA ILE A 86 -14.96 -8.07 -5.35
C ILE A 86 -14.14 -9.07 -6.18
N ASP A 87 -14.40 -9.12 -7.48
CA ASP A 87 -13.52 -9.81 -8.42
C ASP A 87 -12.38 -8.89 -8.92
N ILE A 88 -11.46 -9.44 -9.71
CA ILE A 88 -10.32 -8.72 -10.30
C ILE A 88 -10.75 -7.54 -11.21
N LEU A 89 -11.98 -7.56 -11.73
CA LEU A 89 -12.55 -6.49 -12.53
C LEU A 89 -13.31 -5.45 -11.69
N GLY A 90 -13.31 -5.60 -10.38
CA GLY A 90 -13.98 -4.72 -9.43
C GLY A 90 -15.51 -4.96 -9.34
N ASN A 91 -16.04 -6.07 -9.85
CA ASN A 91 -17.47 -6.35 -9.68
C ASN A 91 -17.73 -6.92 -8.29
N VAL A 92 -18.76 -6.40 -7.61
CA VAL A 92 -19.16 -6.89 -6.28
C VAL A 92 -19.77 -8.28 -6.41
N ILE A 93 -19.20 -9.26 -5.72
CA ILE A 93 -19.70 -10.64 -5.62
C ILE A 93 -20.73 -10.73 -4.50
N TRP A 94 -20.41 -10.17 -3.34
CA TRP A 94 -21.30 -10.00 -2.20
C TRP A 94 -20.87 -8.82 -1.34
N SER A 95 -21.78 -8.32 -0.50
CA SER A 95 -21.53 -7.29 0.49
C SER A 95 -22.29 -7.58 1.78
N HIS A 96 -21.67 -7.26 2.92
CA HIS A 96 -22.27 -7.36 4.25
C HIS A 96 -22.16 -6.04 5.00
N ARG A 97 -23.24 -5.65 5.65
CA ARG A 97 -23.29 -4.53 6.59
C ARG A 97 -23.20 -5.08 8.02
N ILE A 98 -22.20 -4.62 8.76
CA ILE A 98 -22.04 -4.94 10.18
C ILE A 98 -22.43 -3.71 10.98
N ASP A 99 -23.52 -3.80 11.71
CA ASP A 99 -24.04 -2.72 12.54
C ASP A 99 -24.59 -3.22 13.89
N SER A 100 -24.84 -2.30 14.79
CA SER A 100 -25.48 -2.59 16.07
C SER A 100 -26.17 -1.34 16.62
N THR A 101 -27.37 -1.50 17.13
CA THR A 101 -28.17 -0.37 17.62
C THR A 101 -27.45 0.46 18.69
N GLY A 102 -27.32 1.76 18.41
CA GLY A 102 -26.67 2.73 19.29
C GLY A 102 -25.15 2.57 19.39
N VAL A 103 -24.54 1.96 18.39
CA VAL A 103 -23.09 1.82 18.24
C VAL A 103 -22.66 2.51 16.96
N ALA A 104 -21.52 3.18 17.00
CA ALA A 104 -20.80 3.62 15.82
C ALA A 104 -19.52 2.80 15.69
N TYR A 105 -19.17 2.42 14.46
CA TYR A 105 -17.95 1.72 14.12
C TYR A 105 -17.07 2.58 13.21
N ASN A 106 -15.75 2.56 13.45
CA ASN A 106 -14.77 2.96 12.43
C ASN A 106 -13.91 1.74 12.12
N SER A 107 -13.66 1.50 10.84
CA SER A 107 -12.74 0.46 10.38
C SER A 107 -11.29 0.77 10.78
N VAL A 108 -10.50 -0.27 11.01
CA VAL A 108 -9.07 -0.19 11.23
C VAL A 108 -8.37 -1.07 10.20
N ASN A 109 -8.46 -2.40 10.33
CA ASN A 109 -7.94 -3.32 9.32
C ASN A 109 -8.63 -4.70 9.37
N ILE A 110 -8.38 -5.51 8.35
CA ILE A 110 -8.92 -6.85 8.18
C ILE A 110 -7.79 -7.81 7.82
N GLU A 111 -7.87 -9.05 8.34
CA GLU A 111 -6.93 -10.11 8.01
C GLU A 111 -7.67 -11.39 7.62
N TYR A 112 -7.10 -12.14 6.68
CA TYR A 112 -7.57 -13.46 6.29
C TYR A 112 -7.16 -14.50 7.33
N THR A 113 -8.07 -15.35 7.78
CA THR A 113 -7.81 -16.34 8.82
C THR A 113 -7.63 -17.75 8.26
N SER A 114 -6.88 -18.59 8.96
CA SER A 114 -6.55 -19.96 8.52
C SER A 114 -7.75 -20.89 8.35
N ASP A 115 -8.90 -20.55 8.94
CA ASP A 115 -10.18 -21.26 8.77
C ASP A 115 -10.98 -20.81 7.54
N GLY A 116 -10.43 -19.87 6.77
CA GLY A 116 -11.04 -19.33 5.56
C GLY A 116 -12.00 -18.15 5.78
N GLY A 117 -12.14 -17.68 7.00
CA GLY A 117 -12.91 -16.48 7.35
C GLY A 117 -12.04 -15.23 7.47
N PHE A 118 -12.55 -14.21 8.19
CA PHE A 118 -11.86 -12.94 8.37
C PHE A 118 -11.87 -12.53 9.83
N ILE A 119 -10.81 -11.85 10.25
CA ILE A 119 -10.77 -11.12 11.51
C ILE A 119 -10.70 -9.63 11.21
N ILE A 120 -11.58 -8.85 11.82
CA ILE A 120 -11.76 -7.41 11.56
C ILE A 120 -11.47 -6.66 12.84
N GLY A 121 -10.58 -5.66 12.74
CA GLY A 121 -10.35 -4.68 13.77
C GLY A 121 -11.19 -3.43 13.55
N ALA A 122 -11.84 -2.96 14.60
CA ALA A 122 -12.63 -1.75 14.55
C ALA A 122 -12.58 -0.99 15.87
N LYS A 123 -12.80 0.31 15.78
CA LYS A 123 -13.14 1.14 16.92
C LYS A 123 -14.65 1.06 17.14
N TYR A 124 -15.04 0.59 18.33
CA TYR A 124 -16.43 0.47 18.75
C TYR A 124 -16.78 1.63 19.68
N ILE A 125 -17.73 2.48 19.30
CA ILE A 125 -18.12 3.66 20.06
C ILE A 125 -19.57 3.50 20.55
N LYS A 126 -19.73 3.44 21.86
CA LYS A 126 -21.04 3.40 22.50
C LYS A 126 -21.09 4.35 23.68
N ASN A 127 -22.14 5.20 23.77
CA ASN A 127 -22.28 6.21 24.79
C ASN A 127 -21.05 7.12 24.94
N SER A 128 -20.45 7.53 23.82
CA SER A 128 -19.23 8.34 23.72
C SER A 128 -17.98 7.70 24.35
N VAL A 129 -17.96 6.39 24.53
CA VAL A 129 -16.80 5.62 24.99
C VAL A 129 -16.31 4.73 23.85
N SER A 130 -15.07 4.92 23.45
CA SER A 130 -14.42 4.07 22.43
C SER A 130 -13.77 2.84 23.08
N ARG A 131 -13.82 1.71 22.38
CA ARG A 131 -13.22 0.42 22.74
C ARG A 131 -12.50 -0.19 21.55
N PHE A 132 -11.51 -1.02 21.83
CA PHE A 132 -11.06 -1.99 20.84
C PHE A 132 -12.20 -2.94 20.55
N CYS A 133 -12.43 -3.22 19.28
CA CYS A 133 -13.41 -4.20 18.83
C CYS A 133 -12.76 -5.14 17.84
N ILE A 134 -13.03 -6.41 18.02
CA ILE A 134 -12.67 -7.47 17.10
C ILE A 134 -13.92 -8.22 16.69
N ILE A 135 -14.04 -8.47 15.41
CA ILE A 135 -15.15 -9.19 14.81
C ILE A 135 -14.59 -10.34 13.98
N LYS A 136 -14.94 -11.57 14.30
CA LYS A 136 -14.64 -12.74 13.49
C LYS A 136 -15.82 -13.07 12.60
N THR A 137 -15.55 -13.33 11.33
CA THR A 137 -16.55 -13.76 10.36
C THR A 137 -16.14 -15.12 9.77
N ASP A 138 -17.09 -15.80 9.19
CA ASP A 138 -16.84 -16.95 8.33
C ASP A 138 -16.36 -16.52 6.93
N SER A 139 -16.13 -17.49 6.03
CA SER A 139 -15.67 -17.26 4.65
C SER A 139 -16.69 -16.54 3.76
N THR A 140 -17.94 -16.44 4.19
CA THR A 140 -19.00 -15.72 3.49
C THR A 140 -19.18 -14.30 3.98
N GLY A 141 -18.45 -13.89 5.04
CA GLY A 141 -18.52 -12.57 5.65
C GLY A 141 -19.57 -12.46 6.77
N GLU A 142 -20.27 -13.55 7.11
CA GLU A 142 -21.23 -13.57 8.23
C GLU A 142 -20.50 -13.61 9.56
N GLN A 143 -20.98 -12.80 10.52
CA GLN A 143 -20.34 -12.68 11.84
C GLN A 143 -20.50 -13.94 12.69
N ASP A 144 -19.39 -14.55 13.09
CA ASP A 144 -19.35 -15.66 14.04
C ASP A 144 -19.39 -15.17 15.49
N TRP A 145 -18.50 -14.22 15.82
CA TRP A 145 -18.42 -13.62 17.16
C TRP A 145 -17.81 -12.21 17.13
N GLN A 146 -17.99 -11.49 18.24
CA GLN A 146 -17.42 -10.17 18.49
C GLN A 146 -16.94 -10.06 19.92
N SER A 147 -15.76 -9.44 20.13
CA SER A 147 -15.22 -9.09 21.45
C SER A 147 -14.86 -7.61 21.51
N THR A 148 -15.01 -7.02 22.69
CA THR A 148 -14.63 -5.62 22.92
C THR A 148 -13.80 -5.47 24.18
N PHE A 149 -12.77 -4.61 24.14
CA PHE A 149 -11.81 -4.39 25.23
C PHE A 149 -11.78 -2.93 25.64
N LEU A 150 -11.67 -2.69 26.95
CA LEU A 150 -11.67 -1.35 27.54
C LEU A 150 -10.72 -1.30 28.75
N TRP A 151 -9.62 -0.53 28.65
CA TRP A 151 -8.60 -0.38 29.70
C TRP A 151 -8.51 1.03 30.30
N GLY A 152 -9.41 1.92 29.99
CA GLY A 152 -9.39 3.29 30.48
C GLY A 152 -10.68 4.02 30.17
N SER A 153 -10.59 5.33 30.03
CA SER A 153 -11.76 6.15 29.67
C SER A 153 -12.09 6.10 28.17
N ALA A 154 -11.07 5.82 27.34
CA ALA A 154 -11.19 5.64 25.89
C ALA A 154 -10.04 4.78 25.37
N ASN A 155 -10.25 4.07 24.27
CA ASN A 155 -9.26 3.22 23.65
C ASN A 155 -9.33 3.38 22.13
N GLU A 156 -8.18 3.39 21.49
CA GLU A 156 -8.02 3.50 20.04
C GLU A 156 -7.24 2.29 19.53
N LEU A 157 -7.89 1.42 18.78
CA LEU A 157 -7.25 0.32 18.05
C LEU A 157 -6.46 0.91 16.88
N THR A 158 -5.25 0.42 16.64
CA THR A 158 -4.40 0.84 15.51
C THR A 158 -4.12 -0.28 14.54
N SER A 159 -4.05 -1.54 15.00
CA SER A 159 -3.85 -2.70 14.13
C SER A 159 -4.33 -3.98 14.81
N ILE A 160 -4.69 -4.95 13.98
CA ILE A 160 -4.86 -6.36 14.36
C ILE A 160 -3.91 -7.22 13.52
N GLY A 161 -3.68 -8.45 13.96
CA GLY A 161 -2.93 -9.45 13.21
C GLY A 161 -3.42 -10.85 13.53
N THR A 162 -3.26 -11.76 12.58
CA THR A 162 -3.38 -13.21 12.83
C THR A 162 -2.11 -13.70 13.52
N ALA A 163 -2.20 -14.80 14.29
CA ALA A 163 -1.06 -15.38 14.96
C ALA A 163 -0.86 -16.85 14.59
N ILE A 164 0.40 -17.28 14.55
CA ILE A 164 0.81 -18.63 14.16
C ILE A 164 0.12 -19.70 15.02
N ASP A 165 -0.20 -19.40 16.27
CA ASP A 165 -0.92 -20.31 17.19
C ASP A 165 -2.43 -20.40 16.92
N GLY A 166 -2.92 -19.68 15.92
CA GLY A 166 -4.35 -19.60 15.55
C GLY A 166 -5.16 -18.59 16.36
N GLY A 167 -4.51 -17.84 17.26
CA GLY A 167 -5.10 -16.69 17.93
C GLY A 167 -4.91 -15.39 17.13
N TYR A 168 -5.11 -14.25 17.80
CA TYR A 168 -5.01 -12.93 17.18
C TYR A 168 -4.28 -11.96 18.10
N THR A 169 -3.77 -10.89 17.51
CA THR A 169 -3.11 -9.80 18.23
C THR A 169 -3.80 -8.47 17.93
N LEU A 170 -3.79 -7.59 18.93
CA LEU A 170 -4.34 -6.24 18.83
C LEU A 170 -3.33 -5.24 19.34
N THR A 171 -3.17 -4.14 18.64
CA THR A 171 -2.38 -3.01 19.08
C THR A 171 -3.18 -1.74 19.13
N GLY A 172 -2.66 -0.77 19.88
CA GLY A 172 -3.26 0.53 19.99
C GLY A 172 -2.84 1.24 21.28
N TYR A 173 -3.76 2.00 21.83
CA TYR A 173 -3.52 2.73 23.08
C TYR A 173 -4.81 3.01 23.87
N SER A 174 -4.62 3.24 25.15
CA SER A 174 -5.68 3.63 26.08
C SER A 174 -5.39 5.00 26.68
N TYR A 175 -6.45 5.74 26.96
CA TYR A 175 -6.41 6.99 27.74
C TYR A 175 -6.85 6.71 29.16
N GLN A 176 -6.04 7.14 30.14
CA GLN A 176 -6.42 7.12 31.54
C GLN A 176 -5.85 8.32 32.27
N SER A 177 -6.71 9.17 32.81
CA SER A 177 -6.33 10.34 33.63
C SER A 177 -5.31 11.27 32.94
N GLY A 178 -5.43 11.43 31.62
CA GLY A 178 -4.54 12.28 30.81
C GLY A 178 -3.24 11.61 30.35
N ASN A 179 -3.04 10.34 30.68
CA ASN A 179 -1.89 9.55 30.22
C ASN A 179 -2.30 8.66 29.06
N ILE A 180 -1.37 8.49 28.11
CA ILE A 180 -1.47 7.54 27.00
C ILE A 180 -0.63 6.32 27.38
N THR A 181 -1.26 5.13 27.27
CA THR A 181 -0.60 3.85 27.46
C THR A 181 -0.82 3.01 26.22
N GLY A 182 0.26 2.67 25.51
CA GLY A 182 0.23 1.75 24.39
C GLY A 182 -0.15 0.35 24.85
N LYS A 183 -0.93 -0.33 24.05
CA LYS A 183 -1.43 -1.68 24.33
C LYS A 183 -1.01 -2.64 23.22
N PHE A 184 -0.54 -3.80 23.64
CA PHE A 184 -0.46 -5.00 22.81
C PHE A 184 -1.21 -6.11 23.53
N VAL A 185 -2.16 -6.74 22.86
CA VAL A 185 -3.03 -7.76 23.45
C VAL A 185 -3.01 -9.00 22.59
N LYS A 186 -2.78 -10.16 23.21
CA LYS A 186 -2.90 -11.47 22.59
C LYS A 186 -4.21 -12.10 23.02
N ILE A 187 -4.97 -12.60 22.06
CA ILE A 187 -6.23 -13.32 22.28
C ILE A 187 -6.18 -14.70 21.64
N ASP A 188 -6.98 -15.63 22.13
CA ASP A 188 -7.16 -16.93 21.53
C ASP A 188 -8.09 -16.89 20.31
N SER A 189 -8.25 -18.01 19.61
CA SER A 189 -9.13 -18.13 18.43
C SER A 189 -10.62 -17.91 18.72
N LEU A 190 -11.03 -17.88 19.99
CA LEU A 190 -12.39 -17.63 20.44
C LEU A 190 -12.60 -16.17 20.91
N GLY A 191 -11.58 -15.32 20.80
CA GLY A 191 -11.61 -13.93 21.20
C GLY A 191 -11.43 -13.68 22.70
N ASN A 192 -10.94 -14.66 23.48
CA ASN A 192 -10.63 -14.48 24.90
C ASN A 192 -9.20 -13.93 25.05
N GLU A 193 -9.02 -12.95 25.93
CA GLU A 193 -7.71 -12.42 26.25
C GLU A 193 -6.83 -13.48 26.89
N MET A 194 -5.64 -13.69 26.33
CA MET A 194 -4.59 -14.57 26.87
C MET A 194 -3.63 -13.78 27.75
N TRP A 195 -3.14 -12.66 27.25
CA TRP A 195 -2.26 -11.73 27.98
C TRP A 195 -2.26 -10.36 27.30
N GLU A 196 -1.87 -9.34 28.06
CA GLU A 196 -1.65 -7.98 27.58
C GLU A 196 -0.28 -7.45 27.98
N LYS A 197 0.22 -6.46 27.23
CA LYS A 197 1.46 -5.75 27.50
C LYS A 197 1.27 -4.26 27.31
N ASP A 198 1.72 -3.52 28.32
CA ASP A 198 1.71 -2.06 28.32
C ASP A 198 3.03 -1.48 27.84
N PHE A 199 2.94 -0.41 27.07
CA PHE A 199 4.07 0.37 26.58
C PHE A 199 3.88 1.86 26.88
N SER A 200 4.97 2.60 27.09
CA SER A 200 4.89 4.06 27.07
C SER A 200 4.67 4.55 25.65
N GLY A 201 3.70 5.46 25.43
CA GLY A 201 3.35 5.97 24.10
C GLY A 201 2.26 5.15 23.41
N VAL A 202 2.26 5.15 22.10
CA VAL A 202 1.26 4.49 21.25
C VAL A 202 1.93 3.36 20.50
N VAL A 203 1.32 2.17 20.46
CA VAL A 203 1.69 1.10 19.52
C VAL A 203 0.90 1.36 18.25
N THR A 204 1.58 1.57 17.13
CA THR A 204 0.96 2.01 15.86
C THR A 204 0.82 0.88 14.85
N SER A 205 1.73 -0.09 14.87
CA SER A 205 1.79 -1.19 13.92
C SER A 205 2.44 -2.42 14.52
N GLN A 206 2.22 -3.57 13.93
CA GLN A 206 2.77 -4.85 14.38
C GLN A 206 2.91 -5.83 13.23
N GLU A 207 3.83 -6.81 13.39
CA GLU A 207 3.95 -7.97 12.53
C GLU A 207 4.47 -9.17 13.34
N GLU A 208 3.96 -10.38 13.10
CA GLU A 208 4.45 -11.61 13.74
C GLU A 208 5.53 -12.27 12.88
N THR A 209 6.66 -12.55 13.47
CA THR A 209 7.77 -13.25 12.82
C THR A 209 7.49 -14.76 12.73
N LEU A 210 8.17 -15.46 11.83
CA LEU A 210 8.09 -16.92 11.70
C LEU A 210 8.48 -17.67 13.00
N SER A 211 9.16 -17.02 13.94
CA SER A 211 9.52 -17.59 15.25
C SER A 211 8.46 -17.37 16.33
N GLY A 212 7.32 -16.73 16.02
CA GLY A 212 6.28 -16.36 17.00
C GLY A 212 6.63 -15.16 17.87
N SER A 213 7.66 -14.40 17.50
CA SER A 213 7.98 -13.10 18.12
C SER A 213 7.23 -12.01 17.36
N PHE A 214 7.08 -10.82 17.97
CA PHE A 214 6.37 -9.71 17.36
C PHE A 214 7.28 -8.50 17.25
N ILE A 215 7.28 -7.86 16.07
CA ILE A 215 7.89 -6.55 15.88
C ILE A 215 6.80 -5.48 15.95
N LEU A 216 7.07 -4.41 16.67
CA LEU A 216 6.11 -3.35 16.98
C LEU A 216 6.70 -1.98 16.62
N GLY A 217 5.93 -1.17 15.90
CA GLY A 217 6.17 0.25 15.74
C GLY A 217 5.51 1.05 16.85
N LEU A 218 6.25 1.97 17.48
CA LEU A 218 5.74 2.81 18.54
C LEU A 218 6.06 4.29 18.28
N THR A 219 5.16 5.15 18.74
CA THR A 219 5.38 6.60 18.74
C THR A 219 5.18 7.18 20.15
N LEU A 220 5.71 8.39 20.39
CA LEU A 220 5.64 9.09 21.68
C LEU A 220 6.31 8.36 22.89
N PRO A 221 7.61 7.94 22.81
CA PRO A 221 8.61 8.24 21.79
C PRO A 221 8.66 7.22 20.67
N SER A 222 9.10 7.67 19.49
CA SER A 222 9.27 6.82 18.31
C SER A 222 10.35 5.78 18.53
N ARG A 223 10.01 4.52 18.28
CA ARG A 223 10.91 3.37 18.38
C ARG A 223 10.31 2.13 17.77
N VAL A 224 11.16 1.16 17.51
CA VAL A 224 10.77 -0.21 17.14
C VAL A 224 11.14 -1.15 18.29
N VAL A 225 10.25 -2.06 18.62
CA VAL A 225 10.42 -3.01 19.72
C VAL A 225 10.16 -4.42 19.21
N MET A 226 11.06 -5.34 19.51
CA MET A 226 10.84 -6.78 19.34
C MET A 226 10.46 -7.39 20.67
N ILE A 227 9.39 -8.16 20.71
CA ILE A 227 8.97 -8.94 21.87
C ILE A 227 8.86 -10.42 21.49
N ASN A 228 9.05 -11.30 22.46
CA ASN A 228 8.82 -12.73 22.27
C ASN A 228 7.32 -13.07 22.36
N GLU A 229 6.98 -14.35 22.16
CA GLU A 229 5.62 -14.91 22.24
C GLU A 229 4.92 -14.69 23.59
N PHE A 230 5.67 -14.36 24.66
CA PHE A 230 5.16 -14.07 26.00
C PHE A 230 5.06 -12.57 26.31
N GLY A 231 5.39 -11.70 25.36
CA GLY A 231 5.39 -10.24 25.54
C GLY A 231 6.66 -9.66 26.19
N ASP A 232 7.73 -10.48 26.40
CA ASP A 232 9.00 -9.96 26.94
C ASP A 232 9.81 -9.29 25.83
N SER A 233 10.37 -8.10 26.14
CA SER A 233 11.17 -7.35 25.17
C SER A 233 12.51 -8.07 24.90
N LEU A 234 12.77 -8.35 23.63
CA LEU A 234 14.04 -8.89 23.15
C LEU A 234 15.02 -7.76 22.82
N TRP A 235 14.57 -6.75 22.14
CA TRP A 235 15.33 -5.53 21.88
C TRP A 235 14.40 -4.34 21.64
N THR A 236 14.98 -3.14 21.77
CA THR A 236 14.34 -1.86 21.43
C THR A 236 15.35 -1.00 20.70
N ARG A 237 14.92 -0.33 19.61
CA ARG A 237 15.75 0.57 18.80
C ARG A 237 15.04 1.90 18.57
N GLN A 238 15.82 2.96 18.50
CA GLN A 238 15.41 4.30 18.10
C GLN A 238 16.28 4.73 16.92
N TYR A 239 15.67 5.36 15.94
CA TYR A 239 16.34 5.79 14.70
C TYR A 239 16.28 7.31 14.66
N PHE A 240 17.31 7.97 15.17
CA PHE A 240 17.34 9.42 15.36
C PHE A 240 17.57 10.19 14.06
N ASP A 241 18.18 9.57 13.08
CA ASP A 241 18.51 10.21 11.80
C ASP A 241 17.28 10.42 10.90
N ILE A 242 16.16 9.78 11.23
CA ILE A 242 14.87 9.91 10.52
C ILE A 242 13.82 10.71 11.31
N GLY A 243 14.25 11.55 12.23
CA GLY A 243 13.36 12.40 13.04
C GLY A 243 12.56 11.62 14.10
N TYR A 244 11.26 11.85 14.16
CA TYR A 244 10.35 11.17 15.09
C TYR A 244 9.25 10.44 14.31
N PRO A 245 9.58 9.34 13.62
CA PRO A 245 8.62 8.67 12.74
C PRO A 245 7.43 8.11 13.49
N ALA A 246 6.26 8.18 12.86
CA ALA A 246 5.10 7.39 13.17
C ALA A 246 4.97 6.30 12.10
N PHE A 247 5.34 5.07 12.42
CA PHE A 247 5.22 3.96 11.48
C PHE A 247 3.79 3.44 11.47
N HIS A 248 3.16 3.49 10.31
CA HIS A 248 1.78 3.04 10.12
C HIS A 248 1.71 1.55 9.81
N MET A 249 2.69 1.03 9.08
CA MET A 249 2.77 -0.39 8.73
C MET A 249 4.19 -0.92 8.85
N ILE A 250 4.31 -2.19 9.23
CA ILE A 250 5.52 -2.99 9.24
C ILE A 250 5.21 -4.26 8.47
N THR A 251 6.12 -4.70 7.61
CA THR A 251 6.07 -6.03 7.00
C THR A 251 7.42 -6.71 7.08
N ILE A 252 7.42 -8.04 7.05
CA ILE A 252 8.63 -8.86 7.00
C ILE A 252 9.20 -8.73 5.59
N ASP A 253 10.47 -8.38 5.50
CA ASP A 253 11.20 -8.40 4.25
C ASP A 253 11.58 -9.84 3.85
N ASP A 254 11.49 -10.16 2.57
CA ASP A 254 11.77 -11.50 2.04
C ASP A 254 13.20 -11.98 2.33
N HIS A 255 14.13 -11.07 2.63
CA HIS A 255 15.51 -11.34 3.00
C HIS A 255 15.74 -11.51 4.52
N GLY A 256 14.67 -11.52 5.33
CA GLY A 256 14.70 -11.82 6.76
C GLY A 256 14.90 -10.62 7.68
N GLY A 257 14.78 -9.41 7.16
CA GLY A 257 14.66 -8.16 7.92
C GLY A 257 13.22 -7.69 8.02
N TYR A 258 13.05 -6.38 8.20
CA TYR A 258 11.74 -5.74 8.26
C TYR A 258 11.78 -4.43 7.49
N ILE A 259 10.66 -4.10 6.84
CA ILE A 259 10.48 -2.81 6.23
C ILE A 259 9.27 -2.10 6.85
N LEU A 260 9.43 -0.82 7.12
CA LEU A 260 8.47 0.01 7.82
C LEU A 260 8.16 1.24 6.98
N VAL A 261 6.89 1.61 6.91
CA VAL A 261 6.46 2.86 6.27
C VAL A 261 5.66 3.71 7.24
N GLY A 262 5.75 5.00 7.07
CA GLY A 262 5.00 5.97 7.86
C GLY A 262 5.30 7.40 7.44
N ASN A 263 5.27 8.30 8.39
CA ASN A 263 5.65 9.69 8.17
C ASN A 263 6.53 10.23 9.29
N SER A 264 7.36 11.19 8.97
CA SER A 264 8.25 11.84 9.92
C SER A 264 8.39 13.34 9.65
N ASP A 265 8.54 14.09 10.74
CA ASP A 265 8.94 15.50 10.73
C ASP A 265 10.48 15.57 10.74
N LEU A 266 11.07 15.74 9.58
CA LEU A 266 12.52 15.80 9.40
C LEU A 266 13.00 17.23 9.28
N PRO A 267 14.09 17.62 9.97
CA PRO A 267 14.66 18.97 9.86
C PRO A 267 15.12 19.34 8.44
N ASP A 268 15.53 18.34 7.66
CA ASP A 268 16.03 18.48 6.29
C ASP A 268 15.06 17.85 5.26
N GLY A 269 13.80 17.57 5.65
CA GLY A 269 12.75 17.03 4.79
C GLY A 269 12.18 18.05 3.81
N TYR A 270 11.27 17.59 2.97
CA TYR A 270 10.64 18.44 1.95
C TYR A 270 9.54 19.33 2.54
N GLY A 271 8.90 18.93 3.67
CA GLY A 271 7.75 19.61 4.28
C GLY A 271 7.70 19.50 5.81
N ASN A 272 6.50 19.45 6.37
CA ASN A 272 6.29 19.25 7.81
C ASN A 272 6.27 17.77 8.19
N ASN A 273 5.62 16.94 7.36
CA ASN A 273 5.67 15.48 7.44
C ASN A 273 5.94 14.96 6.04
N ASP A 274 6.90 14.06 5.94
CA ASP A 274 7.24 13.38 4.70
C ASP A 274 7.07 11.88 4.89
N ILE A 275 6.80 11.15 3.82
CA ILE A 275 6.80 9.68 3.83
C ILE A 275 8.21 9.24 4.22
N VAL A 276 8.31 8.39 5.23
CA VAL A 276 9.55 7.74 5.63
C VAL A 276 9.43 6.23 5.44
N ILE A 277 10.45 5.64 4.83
CA ILE A 277 10.61 4.20 4.71
C ILE A 277 11.91 3.83 5.40
N LEU A 278 11.85 2.83 6.26
CA LEU A 278 13.00 2.32 7.02
C LEU A 278 13.11 0.82 6.82
N LYS A 279 14.24 0.36 6.31
CA LYS A 279 14.60 -1.06 6.25
C LYS A 279 15.59 -1.38 7.35
N ILE A 280 15.32 -2.45 8.10
CA ILE A 280 16.16 -2.93 9.19
C ILE A 280 16.44 -4.42 9.05
N ASP A 281 17.59 -4.86 9.53
CA ASP A 281 17.89 -6.28 9.64
C ASP A 281 17.08 -6.96 10.77
N SER A 282 17.19 -8.27 10.90
CA SER A 282 16.49 -9.06 11.94
C SER A 282 16.89 -8.70 13.38
N LEU A 283 17.99 -7.97 13.58
CA LEU A 283 18.49 -7.49 14.87
C LEU A 283 18.10 -6.04 15.16
N GLY A 284 17.37 -5.41 14.23
CA GLY A 284 16.93 -4.02 14.29
C GLY A 284 18.03 -3.01 13.94
N ASN A 285 19.09 -3.40 13.24
CA ASN A 285 20.05 -2.43 12.73
C ASN A 285 19.52 -1.82 11.43
N ASP A 286 19.68 -0.50 11.29
CA ASP A 286 19.35 0.24 10.07
C ASP A 286 20.19 -0.28 8.89
N GLU A 287 19.54 -0.72 7.83
CA GLU A 287 20.19 -1.08 6.56
C GLU A 287 20.16 0.13 5.62
N TRP A 288 18.99 0.74 5.48
CA TRP A 288 18.78 2.00 4.78
C TRP A 288 17.45 2.64 5.20
N HIS A 289 17.35 3.93 4.98
CA HIS A 289 16.10 4.69 5.09
C HIS A 289 15.99 5.75 3.99
N MET A 290 14.78 6.03 3.56
CA MET A 290 14.47 6.99 2.50
C MET A 290 13.30 7.87 2.90
N ASN A 291 13.28 9.07 2.32
CA ASN A 291 12.20 10.03 2.49
C ASN A 291 11.66 10.47 1.14
N TYR A 292 10.36 10.49 1.03
CA TYR A 292 9.64 10.96 -0.15
C TYR A 292 8.60 11.97 0.28
N GLY A 293 8.53 13.09 -0.42
CA GLY A 293 7.57 14.10 -0.01
C GLY A 293 7.61 15.38 -0.82
N THR A 294 6.75 16.30 -0.41
CA THR A 294 6.58 17.65 -0.97
C THR A 294 6.67 18.69 0.14
N VAL A 295 6.42 19.94 -0.18
CA VAL A 295 6.29 21.00 0.84
C VAL A 295 5.02 20.91 1.70
N GLN A 296 4.13 19.96 1.40
CA GLN A 296 2.92 19.68 2.17
C GLN A 296 3.17 18.52 3.14
N ASN A 297 2.11 18.11 3.85
CA ASN A 297 2.16 16.88 4.65
C ASN A 297 1.92 15.68 3.74
N ASP A 298 2.81 14.71 3.79
CA ASP A 298 2.80 13.51 3.01
C ASP A 298 2.86 12.29 3.95
N TYR A 299 2.10 11.22 3.63
CA TYR A 299 1.93 10.07 4.53
C TYR A 299 2.01 8.77 3.75
N GLY A 300 2.81 7.82 4.23
CA GLY A 300 2.78 6.43 3.79
C GLY A 300 1.93 5.60 4.76
N TYR A 301 0.92 4.93 4.26
CA TYR A 301 0.00 4.15 5.09
C TYR A 301 0.24 2.65 5.01
N SER A 302 0.49 2.12 3.82
CA SER A 302 0.69 0.70 3.58
C SER A 302 1.94 0.46 2.75
N ILE A 303 2.60 -0.68 2.98
CA ILE A 303 3.77 -1.15 2.24
C ILE A 303 3.73 -2.67 2.11
N ILE A 304 3.96 -3.17 0.90
CA ILE A 304 4.04 -4.61 0.61
C ILE A 304 5.34 -4.94 -0.12
N ASN A 305 5.83 -6.18 0.03
CA ASN A 305 6.82 -6.74 -0.89
C ASN A 305 6.17 -6.97 -2.25
N THR A 306 6.91 -6.77 -3.34
CA THR A 306 6.46 -7.08 -4.70
C THR A 306 7.14 -8.37 -5.20
N VAL A 307 6.52 -9.04 -6.16
CA VAL A 307 7.12 -10.23 -6.78
C VAL A 307 8.40 -9.91 -7.57
N THR A 308 8.66 -8.64 -7.86
CA THR A 308 9.87 -8.12 -8.52
C THR A 308 10.99 -7.75 -7.56
N GLU A 309 10.93 -8.22 -6.31
CA GLU A 309 11.94 -8.01 -5.25
C GLU A 309 12.09 -6.55 -4.76
N GLY A 310 11.10 -5.69 -5.05
CA GLY A 310 10.99 -4.32 -4.53
C GLY A 310 9.84 -4.16 -3.54
N TYR A 311 9.35 -2.92 -3.41
CA TYR A 311 8.23 -2.60 -2.51
C TYR A 311 7.23 -1.66 -3.18
N ALA A 312 5.95 -1.88 -2.89
CA ALA A 312 4.87 -0.99 -3.29
C ALA A 312 4.26 -0.30 -2.07
N ILE A 313 4.09 1.01 -2.15
CA ILE A 313 3.63 1.86 -1.06
C ILE A 313 2.36 2.59 -1.46
N ALA A 314 1.35 2.56 -0.60
CA ALA A 314 0.15 3.38 -0.71
C ALA A 314 0.17 4.52 0.31
N GLY A 315 -0.34 5.68 -0.09
CA GLY A 315 -0.31 6.83 0.79
C GLY A 315 -0.99 8.08 0.25
N VAL A 316 -0.51 9.22 0.69
CA VAL A 316 -0.96 10.55 0.29
C VAL A 316 0.25 11.42 -0.01
N LEU A 317 0.26 12.02 -1.18
CA LEU A 317 1.24 13.03 -1.58
C LEU A 317 0.51 14.31 -1.97
N ASN A 318 0.80 15.42 -1.31
CA ASN A 318 0.19 16.72 -1.60
C ASN A 318 -1.36 16.68 -1.62
N ASN A 319 -1.98 16.02 -0.62
CA ASN A 319 -3.43 15.78 -0.51
C ASN A 319 -4.04 14.99 -1.67
N LYS A 320 -3.26 14.13 -2.32
CA LYS A 320 -3.73 13.22 -3.37
C LYS A 320 -3.36 11.80 -3.01
N ALA A 321 -4.24 10.86 -3.31
CA ALA A 321 -3.94 9.45 -3.25
C ALA A 321 -2.68 9.15 -4.07
N TYR A 322 -1.74 8.41 -3.49
CA TYR A 322 -0.39 8.25 -4.01
C TYR A 322 0.07 6.80 -3.94
N VAL A 323 0.71 6.37 -5.00
CA VAL A 323 1.42 5.09 -5.06
C VAL A 323 2.87 5.35 -5.41
N LEU A 324 3.76 4.64 -4.75
CA LEU A 324 5.20 4.66 -4.97
C LEU A 324 5.69 3.22 -5.07
N LEU A 325 6.44 2.91 -6.11
CA LEU A 325 7.23 1.69 -6.23
C LEU A 325 8.71 2.02 -6.06
N ILE A 326 9.39 1.20 -5.29
CA ILE A 326 10.82 1.30 -5.05
C ILE A 326 11.49 -0.06 -5.21
N ASP A 327 12.76 -0.06 -5.61
CA ASP A 327 13.59 -1.25 -5.62
C ASP A 327 13.98 -1.71 -4.21
N SER A 328 14.66 -2.84 -4.08
CA SER A 328 15.11 -3.39 -2.79
C SER A 328 16.15 -2.50 -2.06
N LEU A 329 16.72 -1.50 -2.74
CA LEU A 329 17.66 -0.53 -2.20
C LEU A 329 16.99 0.79 -1.79
N GLY A 330 15.68 0.93 -2.03
CA GLY A 330 14.92 2.14 -1.75
C GLY A 330 14.99 3.19 -2.86
N ASN A 331 15.47 2.88 -4.06
CA ASN A 331 15.39 3.83 -5.16
C ASN A 331 13.98 3.82 -5.76
N GLU A 332 13.47 5.02 -6.07
CA GLU A 332 12.19 5.14 -6.76
C GLU A 332 12.27 4.56 -8.18
N GLU A 333 11.43 3.58 -8.46
CA GLU A 333 11.23 3.03 -9.79
C GLU A 333 10.16 3.83 -10.53
N TRP A 334 9.02 4.03 -9.89
CA TRP A 334 8.03 4.97 -10.35
C TRP A 334 7.07 5.41 -9.23
N SER A 335 6.37 6.51 -9.46
CA SER A 335 5.32 6.97 -8.57
C SER A 335 4.23 7.73 -9.30
N SER A 336 3.02 7.72 -8.74
CA SER A 336 1.92 8.54 -9.27
C SER A 336 0.92 8.95 -8.23
N THR A 337 0.25 10.08 -8.52
CA THR A 337 -0.90 10.53 -7.76
C THR A 337 -2.19 10.19 -8.50
N MET A 338 -3.07 9.45 -7.83
CA MET A 338 -4.39 9.09 -8.33
C MET A 338 -5.42 10.13 -7.91
N ALA A 339 -6.40 10.38 -8.76
CA ALA A 339 -7.51 11.30 -8.49
C ALA A 339 -7.12 12.77 -8.32
N ASN A 340 -8.13 13.60 -8.11
CA ASN A 340 -7.99 15.03 -7.84
C ASN A 340 -7.55 15.27 -6.37
N SER A 341 -7.44 16.53 -5.96
CA SER A 341 -7.15 16.89 -4.57
C SER A 341 -8.17 16.30 -3.57
N ASN A 342 -7.73 16.10 -2.32
CA ASN A 342 -8.49 15.50 -1.21
C ASN A 342 -8.88 14.03 -1.45
N SER A 343 -7.91 13.24 -1.83
CA SER A 343 -8.02 11.79 -1.91
C SER A 343 -6.91 11.14 -1.08
N PHE A 344 -7.21 9.97 -0.54
CA PHE A 344 -6.34 9.22 0.35
C PHE A 344 -6.29 7.77 -0.12
N MET A 345 -5.13 7.16 -0.09
CA MET A 345 -4.96 5.74 -0.36
C MET A 345 -4.43 5.10 0.92
N TYR A 346 -5.19 4.16 1.46
CA TYR A 346 -4.91 3.58 2.77
C TYR A 346 -4.17 2.26 2.67
N ASP A 347 -4.50 1.45 1.65
CA ASP A 347 -3.91 0.14 1.51
C ASP A 347 -3.74 -0.29 0.06
N ILE A 348 -2.82 -1.27 -0.16
CA ILE A 348 -2.41 -1.78 -1.46
C ILE A 348 -2.15 -3.28 -1.39
N VAL A 349 -2.56 -4.01 -2.42
CA VAL A 349 -2.23 -5.43 -2.62
C VAL A 349 -1.76 -5.65 -4.05
N GLU A 350 -0.79 -6.55 -4.22
CA GLU A 350 -0.35 -6.98 -5.54
C GLU A 350 -1.32 -8.02 -6.11
N SER A 351 -1.94 -7.73 -7.23
CA SER A 351 -2.91 -8.62 -7.90
C SER A 351 -2.26 -9.55 -8.93
N GLY A 352 -1.11 -9.16 -9.46
CA GLY A 352 -0.26 -9.89 -10.41
C GLY A 352 1.03 -9.12 -10.61
N VAL A 353 1.94 -9.63 -11.42
CA VAL A 353 3.21 -8.94 -11.71
C VAL A 353 2.92 -7.52 -12.21
N ASN A 354 3.51 -6.54 -11.54
CA ASN A 354 3.30 -5.10 -11.82
C ASN A 354 1.83 -4.64 -11.82
N LYS A 355 0.93 -5.40 -11.19
CA LYS A 355 -0.50 -5.08 -11.08
C LYS A 355 -0.92 -4.97 -9.63
N TYR A 356 -1.51 -3.85 -9.29
CA TYR A 356 -1.89 -3.54 -7.92
C TYR A 356 -3.36 -3.15 -7.84
N ILE A 357 -3.99 -3.48 -6.71
CA ILE A 357 -5.31 -2.96 -6.35
C ILE A 357 -5.14 -2.21 -5.04
N THR A 358 -5.65 -1.00 -5.00
CA THR A 358 -5.55 -0.10 -3.85
C THR A 358 -6.93 0.34 -3.42
N ILE A 359 -7.08 0.61 -2.12
CA ILE A 359 -8.32 1.13 -1.55
C ILE A 359 -8.07 2.47 -0.85
N GLY A 360 -9.05 3.36 -0.96
CA GLY A 360 -8.95 4.66 -0.32
C GLY A 360 -10.25 5.45 -0.33
N ARG A 361 -10.14 6.73 0.01
CA ARG A 361 -11.26 7.67 0.08
C ARG A 361 -11.06 8.82 -0.89
N ASN A 362 -12.11 9.13 -1.63
CA ASN A 362 -12.14 10.28 -2.53
C ASN A 362 -13.14 11.34 -2.01
N GLU A 363 -12.62 12.36 -1.34
CA GLU A 363 -13.42 13.46 -0.78
C GLU A 363 -13.78 14.52 -1.83
N SER A 364 -13.24 14.43 -3.05
CA SER A 364 -13.65 15.32 -4.15
C SER A 364 -15.03 14.97 -4.70
N LEU A 365 -15.52 13.78 -4.40
CA LEU A 365 -16.88 13.34 -4.71
C LEU A 365 -17.89 13.82 -3.65
N VAL A 366 -19.11 14.01 -4.04
CA VAL A 366 -20.20 14.40 -3.14
C VAL A 366 -21.40 13.49 -3.42
N PRO A 367 -21.74 12.57 -2.48
CA PRO A 367 -21.08 12.28 -1.21
C PRO A 367 -19.71 11.63 -1.37
N ASN A 368 -18.88 11.65 -0.31
CA ASN A 368 -17.59 10.95 -0.28
C ASN A 368 -17.76 9.47 -0.62
N ALA A 369 -16.81 8.91 -1.36
CA ALA A 369 -16.85 7.53 -1.80
C ALA A 369 -15.66 6.72 -1.29
N VAL A 370 -15.89 5.43 -1.05
CA VAL A 370 -14.83 4.42 -0.94
C VAL A 370 -14.40 4.10 -2.36
N SER A 371 -13.20 4.53 -2.73
CA SER A 371 -12.67 4.35 -4.07
C SER A 371 -11.63 3.23 -4.09
N VAL A 372 -11.68 2.42 -5.13
CA VAL A 372 -10.70 1.37 -5.41
C VAL A 372 -10.13 1.63 -6.80
N TRP A 373 -8.81 1.58 -6.88
CA TRP A 373 -8.06 1.74 -8.13
C TRP A 373 -7.34 0.45 -8.45
N SER A 374 -7.51 -0.06 -9.65
CA SER A 374 -6.65 -1.10 -10.21
C SER A 374 -5.60 -0.40 -11.07
N ILE A 375 -4.35 -0.63 -10.74
CA ILE A 375 -3.20 0.07 -11.30
C ILE A 375 -2.30 -0.95 -11.96
N PHE A 376 -1.71 -0.55 -13.05
CA PHE A 376 -0.73 -1.33 -13.77
C PHE A 376 0.48 -0.44 -14.07
N SER A 377 1.68 -0.87 -13.70
CA SER A 377 2.88 -0.24 -14.20
C SER A 377 3.26 -0.93 -15.51
N SER A 378 2.92 -0.32 -16.63
CA SER A 378 3.39 -0.81 -17.92
C SER A 378 4.85 -0.39 -18.10
N CYS A 379 5.68 -1.32 -18.45
CA CYS A 379 6.99 -1.04 -18.99
C CYS A 379 6.86 -0.92 -20.51
N ILE A 380 7.33 0.19 -21.06
CA ILE A 380 7.39 0.34 -22.50
C ILE A 380 8.32 -0.71 -23.06
N GLY A 381 7.78 -1.58 -23.92
CA GLY A 381 8.52 -2.69 -24.51
C GLY A 381 8.22 -4.06 -23.92
N ASP A 382 7.60 -4.15 -22.74
CA ASP A 382 7.05 -5.40 -22.18
C ASP A 382 5.64 -5.61 -22.76
N LEU A 383 5.55 -6.34 -23.86
CA LEU A 383 4.32 -6.46 -24.63
C LEU A 383 3.50 -7.69 -24.27
N ASP A 384 4.09 -8.67 -23.65
CA ASP A 384 3.39 -9.84 -23.11
C ASP A 384 3.04 -9.68 -21.62
N ASN A 385 3.50 -8.58 -21.00
CA ASN A 385 3.26 -8.20 -19.60
C ASN A 385 3.79 -9.27 -18.61
N ASP A 386 4.96 -9.83 -18.88
CA ASP A 386 5.62 -10.77 -17.98
C ASP A 386 6.59 -10.11 -16.99
N GLY A 387 6.82 -8.79 -17.12
CA GLY A 387 7.69 -7.98 -16.28
C GLY A 387 9.12 -7.86 -16.80
N TYR A 388 9.40 -8.36 -17.99
CA TYR A 388 10.73 -8.33 -18.60
C TYR A 388 10.61 -7.87 -20.06
N ILE A 389 11.66 -7.21 -20.57
CA ILE A 389 11.79 -6.96 -22.00
C ILE A 389 12.65 -8.07 -22.61
N THR A 390 12.03 -8.92 -23.40
CA THR A 390 12.62 -10.15 -23.91
C THR A 390 12.46 -10.28 -25.44
N PRO A 391 13.15 -11.23 -26.09
CA PRO A 391 12.92 -11.52 -27.51
C PRO A 391 11.47 -11.88 -27.86
N GLU A 392 10.71 -12.34 -26.87
CA GLU A 392 9.28 -12.63 -27.01
C GLU A 392 8.50 -11.34 -27.30
N ASP A 393 8.79 -10.22 -26.62
CA ASP A 393 8.18 -8.90 -26.85
C ASP A 393 8.49 -8.36 -28.23
N VAL A 394 9.74 -8.51 -28.69
CA VAL A 394 10.15 -8.19 -30.04
C VAL A 394 9.31 -8.98 -31.05
N SER A 395 9.00 -10.25 -30.75
CA SER A 395 8.18 -11.12 -31.59
C SER A 395 6.72 -10.68 -31.59
N VAL A 396 6.17 -10.25 -30.45
CA VAL A 396 4.81 -9.71 -30.31
C VAL A 396 4.68 -8.42 -31.14
N LEU A 397 5.60 -7.46 -30.96
CA LEU A 397 5.57 -6.19 -31.71
C LEU A 397 5.69 -6.41 -33.21
N MET A 398 6.63 -7.26 -33.63
CA MET A 398 6.79 -7.59 -35.04
C MET A 398 5.53 -8.21 -35.66
N TYR A 399 4.87 -9.12 -34.92
CA TYR A 399 3.63 -9.74 -35.34
C TYR A 399 2.50 -8.72 -35.50
N SER A 400 2.33 -7.82 -34.51
CA SER A 400 1.29 -6.80 -34.50
C SER A 400 1.46 -5.78 -35.62
N ILE A 401 2.70 -5.31 -35.88
CA ILE A 401 2.98 -4.41 -37.00
C ILE A 401 2.69 -5.10 -38.35
N MET A 402 3.08 -6.37 -38.53
CA MET A 402 2.88 -7.09 -39.77
C MET A 402 1.42 -7.38 -40.06
N ASN A 403 0.58 -7.54 -39.06
CA ASN A 403 -0.83 -7.84 -39.20
C ASN A 403 -1.72 -6.60 -39.16
N GLY A 404 -1.15 -5.42 -38.84
CA GLY A 404 -1.90 -4.16 -38.70
C GLY A 404 -2.91 -4.23 -37.58
N GLU A 405 -2.48 -4.78 -36.43
CA GLU A 405 -3.29 -4.85 -35.24
C GLU A 405 -3.46 -3.47 -34.62
N ASP A 406 -4.41 -3.36 -33.71
CA ASP A 406 -4.71 -2.11 -33.01
C ASP A 406 -3.49 -1.63 -32.22
N PHE A 407 -3.39 -0.31 -32.06
CA PHE A 407 -2.33 0.36 -31.31
C PHE A 407 -2.26 -0.15 -29.86
N MET A 408 -1.05 -0.43 -29.38
CA MET A 408 -0.73 -0.78 -27.99
C MET A 408 0.16 0.31 -27.41
N ASP A 409 -0.24 0.95 -26.31
CA ASP A 409 0.48 2.07 -25.71
C ASP A 409 1.91 1.71 -25.30
N ASN A 410 2.12 0.51 -24.73
CA ASN A 410 3.44 0.00 -24.36
C ASN A 410 4.32 -0.44 -25.54
N ALA A 411 3.80 -0.42 -26.77
CA ALA A 411 4.54 -0.68 -28.00
C ALA A 411 5.06 0.58 -28.72
N ASP A 412 4.57 1.76 -28.32
CA ASP A 412 5.03 3.06 -28.86
C ASP A 412 6.30 3.51 -28.12
N MET A 413 7.43 2.97 -28.55
CA MET A 413 8.75 3.19 -27.91
C MET A 413 9.26 4.63 -28.05
N ASN A 414 8.74 5.39 -29.00
CA ASN A 414 9.20 6.75 -29.32
C ASN A 414 8.17 7.84 -29.01
N TYR A 415 6.98 7.47 -28.50
CA TYR A 415 5.88 8.36 -28.16
C TYR A 415 5.35 9.20 -29.31
N ASP A 416 5.35 8.67 -30.53
CA ASP A 416 4.84 9.38 -31.70
C ASP A 416 3.37 9.06 -32.05
N THR A 417 2.72 8.27 -31.22
CA THR A 417 1.35 7.74 -31.36
C THR A 417 1.14 6.81 -32.55
N SER A 418 2.21 6.18 -32.99
CA SER A 418 2.21 5.16 -34.04
C SER A 418 2.94 3.91 -33.53
N MET A 419 2.51 2.76 -33.94
CA MET A 419 3.20 1.50 -33.72
C MET A 419 3.83 1.06 -35.03
N ASP A 420 5.15 1.27 -35.23
CA ASP A 420 5.80 1.04 -36.50
C ASP A 420 7.23 0.44 -36.38
N ILE A 421 7.95 0.43 -37.49
CA ILE A 421 9.29 -0.15 -37.57
C ILE A 421 10.32 0.59 -36.70
N ILE A 422 10.08 1.83 -36.31
CA ILE A 422 10.98 2.60 -35.47
C ILE A 422 10.90 2.08 -34.04
N ASP A 423 9.69 1.77 -33.55
CA ASP A 423 9.46 1.16 -32.25
C ASP A 423 10.13 -0.21 -32.17
N LEU A 424 9.94 -1.03 -33.20
CA LEU A 424 10.59 -2.35 -33.27
C LEU A 424 12.12 -2.24 -33.24
N LEU A 425 12.71 -1.25 -33.91
CA LEU A 425 14.14 -1.04 -33.89
C LEU A 425 14.64 -0.55 -32.51
N MET A 426 13.85 0.26 -31.82
CA MET A 426 14.17 0.71 -30.47
C MET A 426 14.09 -0.45 -29.46
N LEU A 427 13.05 -1.29 -29.55
CA LEU A 427 12.89 -2.47 -28.69
C LEU A 427 14.02 -3.49 -28.90
N ILE A 428 14.43 -3.73 -30.16
CA ILE A 428 15.60 -4.59 -30.48
C ILE A 428 16.91 -4.00 -29.94
N ASP A 429 17.07 -2.67 -29.95
CA ASP A 429 18.28 -2.01 -29.42
C ASP A 429 18.35 -2.12 -27.90
N ILE A 430 17.23 -2.03 -27.22
CA ILE A 430 17.10 -2.29 -25.79
C ILE A 430 17.50 -3.75 -25.51
N GLU A 431 16.83 -4.73 -26.10
CA GLU A 431 17.10 -6.15 -25.88
C GLU A 431 18.58 -6.53 -26.13
N ASN A 432 19.24 -5.94 -27.13
CA ASN A 432 20.65 -6.20 -27.45
C ASN A 432 21.66 -5.46 -26.55
N SER A 433 21.23 -4.51 -25.72
CA SER A 433 22.15 -3.70 -24.91
C SER A 433 22.74 -4.45 -23.72
N ASN A 434 22.25 -5.67 -23.41
CA ASN A 434 22.61 -6.46 -22.22
C ASN A 434 22.51 -5.65 -20.89
N ILE A 435 21.67 -4.66 -20.86
CA ILE A 435 21.21 -4.07 -19.61
C ILE A 435 20.26 -5.12 -19.04
N ASP A 436 20.37 -5.43 -17.77
CA ASP A 436 19.48 -6.41 -17.09
C ASP A 436 18.10 -5.75 -17.04
N GLU A 437 17.26 -6.03 -18.04
CA GLU A 437 16.06 -5.27 -18.34
C GLU A 437 14.84 -5.97 -17.77
N THR A 438 14.84 -6.07 -16.47
CA THR A 438 13.59 -6.09 -15.73
C THR A 438 12.91 -4.72 -15.92
N CYS A 439 11.63 -4.70 -16.10
CA CYS A 439 10.83 -3.49 -16.11
C CYS A 439 10.87 -2.85 -14.72
N HIS A 440 11.95 -2.15 -14.42
CA HIS A 440 12.20 -1.47 -13.16
C HIS A 440 12.12 0.04 -13.35
#